data_0b619c07c5c9a9904bb1fe9343bc5c22
#
_entry.id   0b619c07c5c9a9904bb1fe9343bc5c22
#
_cell.length_a   1.000
_cell.length_b   1.000
_cell.length_c   1.000
_cell.angle_alpha   90.00
_cell.angle_beta   90.00
_cell.angle_gamma   90.00
#
_symmetry.space_group_name_H-M   'P 1'
#
loop_
_entity.id
_entity.type
_entity.pdbx_description
1 polymer ?
#
loop_
_entity_poly.entity_id
_entity_poly.type
_entity_poly.pdbx_seq_one_letter_code
_entity_poly.pdbx_strand_id
1 'polypeptide(L)'
;GVIANGTVSNVNYIFSLPEKVTGTAEDGVAKGTFEIYQGQYLETEFVINDSQPNQRFILPNNGIDTSTIRVGVRENNSSTTSTEYKLVDNIIGVTSTSNIYLIQETTDEKYEILFGDGIFGSKLDNGNVVDISYIKTEGKNGNGVSRVQFTGIITNEDGGTETNITSAVTPQYPSENGDDIEDLRS
;
A
#
# COMPACT_ATOMS: atom_id res chain seq x y z
N GLY A 1 5.71 -3.79 3.47
CA GLY A 1 7.14 -3.43 3.41
C GLY A 1 7.93 -4.27 2.42
N VAL A 2 9.20 -3.91 2.18
CA VAL A 2 10.09 -4.64 1.26
C VAL A 2 10.36 -6.05 1.79
N ILE A 3 10.22 -7.06 0.93
CA ILE A 3 10.39 -8.47 1.32
C ILE A 3 11.36 -9.25 0.42
N ALA A 4 11.64 -8.80 -0.80
CA ALA A 4 12.52 -9.51 -1.71
C ALA A 4 13.24 -8.59 -2.70
N ASN A 5 14.34 -9.06 -3.23
CA ASN A 5 15.08 -8.47 -4.34
C ASN A 5 15.16 -9.44 -5.51
N GLY A 6 15.06 -8.94 -6.72
CA GLY A 6 15.21 -9.72 -7.94
C GLY A 6 15.93 -8.94 -9.03
N THR A 7 16.47 -9.64 -10.01
CA THR A 7 17.28 -9.02 -11.07
C THR A 7 16.77 -9.41 -12.44
N VAL A 8 16.64 -8.43 -13.31
CA VAL A 8 16.42 -8.63 -14.75
C VAL A 8 17.31 -7.64 -15.52
N SER A 9 17.91 -8.08 -16.62
CA SER A 9 18.81 -7.27 -17.46
C SER A 9 19.95 -6.58 -16.68
N ASN A 10 20.48 -7.22 -15.64
CA ASN A 10 21.49 -6.70 -14.72
C ASN A 10 21.04 -5.49 -13.87
N VAL A 11 19.75 -5.21 -13.80
CA VAL A 11 19.16 -4.21 -12.91
C VAL A 11 18.50 -4.92 -11.75
N ASN A 12 18.73 -4.45 -10.54
CA ASN A 12 18.13 -4.98 -9.33
C ASN A 12 16.82 -4.26 -9.03
N TYR A 13 15.77 -5.03 -8.78
CA TYR A 13 14.44 -4.53 -8.42
C TYR A 13 14.05 -5.03 -7.03
N ILE A 14 13.40 -4.16 -6.27
CA ILE A 14 12.82 -4.53 -4.98
C ILE A 14 11.37 -4.95 -5.15
N PHE A 15 10.94 -5.86 -4.28
CA PHE A 15 9.56 -6.33 -4.22
C PHE A 15 9.02 -6.13 -2.81
N SER A 16 7.81 -5.63 -2.72
CA SER A 16 7.16 -5.25 -1.47
C SER A 16 5.79 -5.90 -1.32
N LEU A 17 5.35 -5.98 -0.07
CA LEU A 17 3.97 -6.29 0.29
C LEU A 17 3.26 -5.00 0.71
N PRO A 18 2.05 -4.72 0.22
CA PRO A 18 1.24 -3.59 0.69
C PRO A 18 0.77 -3.80 2.12
N GLU A 19 0.59 -5.06 2.52
CA GLU A 19 0.11 -5.46 3.84
C GLU A 19 0.96 -6.58 4.44
N LYS A 20 0.84 -6.76 5.77
CA LYS A 20 1.45 -7.87 6.47
C LYS A 20 0.74 -9.17 6.10
N VAL A 21 1.50 -10.17 5.70
CA VAL A 21 1.01 -11.54 5.50
C VAL A 21 1.24 -12.35 6.78
N THR A 22 0.21 -13.05 7.23
CA THR A 22 0.28 -13.94 8.38
C THR A 22 0.07 -15.39 7.93
N GLY A 23 0.70 -16.31 8.61
CA GLY A 23 0.56 -17.73 8.35
C GLY A 23 0.82 -18.54 9.63
N THR A 24 0.36 -19.78 9.66
CA THR A 24 0.60 -20.70 10.76
C THR A 24 1.76 -21.62 10.41
N ALA A 25 2.67 -21.84 11.35
CA ALA A 25 3.72 -22.84 11.22
C ALA A 25 3.25 -24.19 11.76
N GLU A 26 3.42 -25.25 10.98
CA GLU A 26 3.22 -26.65 11.37
C GLU A 26 4.59 -27.35 11.32
N ASP A 27 4.97 -28.02 12.39
CA ASP A 27 6.28 -28.68 12.53
C ASP A 27 7.49 -27.78 12.21
N GLY A 28 7.37 -26.50 12.55
CA GLY A 28 8.39 -25.49 12.29
C GLY A 28 8.46 -24.98 10.83
N VAL A 29 7.48 -25.31 10.00
CA VAL A 29 7.40 -24.89 8.60
C VAL A 29 6.13 -24.11 8.35
N ALA A 30 6.25 -22.86 7.89
CA ALA A 30 5.13 -22.08 7.37
C ALA A 30 5.22 -22.02 5.84
N LYS A 31 4.08 -22.22 5.17
CA LYS A 31 3.95 -22.14 3.71
C LYS A 31 2.76 -21.26 3.36
N GLY A 32 2.89 -20.51 2.27
CA GLY A 32 1.80 -19.69 1.74
C GLY A 32 2.11 -19.19 0.33
N THR A 33 1.06 -18.81 -0.37
CA THR A 33 1.15 -18.13 -1.66
C THR A 33 0.53 -16.76 -1.51
N PHE A 34 1.22 -15.72 -1.92
CA PHE A 34 0.76 -14.35 -1.84
C PHE A 34 1.35 -13.53 -2.99
N GLU A 35 0.70 -12.44 -3.32
CA GLU A 35 1.18 -11.51 -4.35
C GLU A 35 2.22 -10.58 -3.76
N ILE A 36 3.28 -10.35 -4.53
CA ILE A 36 4.32 -9.37 -4.24
C ILE A 36 4.37 -8.37 -5.39
N TYR A 37 4.55 -7.11 -5.06
CA TYR A 37 4.52 -6.01 -6.01
C TYR A 37 5.92 -5.44 -6.21
N GLN A 38 6.30 -5.23 -7.47
CA GLN A 38 7.56 -4.56 -7.76
C GLN A 38 7.48 -3.10 -7.34
N GLY A 39 8.40 -2.65 -6.50
CA GLY A 39 8.48 -1.26 -6.09
C GLY A 39 8.83 -1.08 -4.61
N GLN A 40 9.00 0.19 -4.27
CA GLN A 40 9.31 0.63 -2.92
C GLN A 40 8.03 0.88 -2.13
N TYR A 41 7.90 0.23 -0.96
CA TYR A 41 6.85 0.54 0.01
C TYR A 41 7.14 1.89 0.66
N LEU A 42 6.14 2.77 0.64
CA LEU A 42 6.19 4.11 1.18
C LEU A 42 4.97 4.38 2.06
N GLU A 43 5.15 5.26 3.03
CA GLU A 43 4.08 5.74 3.90
C GLU A 43 4.07 7.26 3.92
N THR A 44 2.89 7.83 4.07
CA THR A 44 2.67 9.26 4.29
C THR A 44 1.56 9.46 5.29
N GLU A 45 1.63 10.55 6.05
CA GLU A 45 0.69 10.88 7.10
C GLU A 45 0.12 12.28 6.88
N PHE A 46 -1.19 12.44 7.15
CA PHE A 46 -1.85 13.74 7.16
C PHE A 46 -2.63 13.91 8.45
N VAL A 47 -2.49 15.08 9.08
CA VAL A 47 -3.31 15.46 10.24
C VAL A 47 -4.46 16.33 9.78
N ILE A 48 -5.67 15.98 10.18
CA ILE A 48 -6.88 16.73 9.83
C ILE A 48 -6.93 18.03 10.63
N ASN A 49 -7.10 19.14 9.91
CA ASN A 49 -7.16 20.48 10.50
C ASN A 49 -8.34 21.27 9.93
N ASP A 50 -9.44 21.33 10.66
CA ASP A 50 -10.65 22.07 10.28
C ASP A 50 -10.43 23.59 10.09
N SER A 51 -9.32 24.13 10.59
CA SER A 51 -8.94 25.53 10.34
C SER A 51 -8.38 25.76 8.94
N GLN A 52 -8.08 24.69 8.20
CA GLN A 52 -7.64 24.75 6.80
C GLN A 52 -8.80 24.37 5.88
N PRO A 53 -9.53 25.35 5.32
CA PRO A 53 -10.58 25.03 4.35
C PRO A 53 -9.95 24.37 3.11
N ASN A 54 -10.57 23.29 2.64
CA ASN A 54 -10.14 22.53 1.46
C ASN A 54 -8.76 21.88 1.62
N GLN A 55 -8.47 21.27 2.79
CA GLN A 55 -7.29 20.45 2.95
C GLN A 55 -7.29 19.32 1.92
N ARG A 56 -6.16 19.15 1.21
CA ARG A 56 -5.99 18.15 0.15
C ARG A 56 -4.99 17.08 0.58
N PHE A 57 -5.30 15.83 0.26
CA PHE A 57 -4.48 14.66 0.63
C PHE A 57 -3.77 14.11 -0.62
N ILE A 58 -2.84 14.90 -1.15
CA ILE A 58 -2.10 14.57 -2.36
C ILE A 58 -0.88 13.73 -1.98
N LEU A 59 -0.76 12.54 -2.57
CA LEU A 59 0.40 11.67 -2.38
C LEU A 59 1.62 12.31 -3.04
N PRO A 60 2.78 12.32 -2.35
CA PRO A 60 3.93 13.10 -2.79
C PRO A 60 4.66 12.54 -4.02
N ASN A 61 4.48 11.25 -4.33
CA ASN A 61 5.22 10.54 -5.36
C ASN A 61 4.40 10.35 -6.64
N ASN A 62 5.10 10.26 -7.77
CA ASN A 62 4.58 9.74 -9.03
C ASN A 62 4.88 8.24 -9.13
N GLY A 63 4.26 7.54 -10.06
CA GLY A 63 4.49 6.10 -10.30
C GLY A 63 3.96 5.22 -9.17
N ILE A 64 2.86 5.62 -8.55
CA ILE A 64 2.20 4.84 -7.51
C ILE A 64 1.33 3.77 -8.16
N ASP A 65 1.48 2.52 -7.75
CA ASP A 65 0.50 1.47 -8.04
C ASP A 65 -0.72 1.66 -7.14
N THR A 66 -1.80 2.19 -7.72
CA THR A 66 -3.03 2.54 -7.00
C THR A 66 -3.72 1.34 -6.36
N SER A 67 -3.52 0.14 -6.87
CA SER A 67 -4.07 -1.10 -6.29
C SER A 67 -3.46 -1.43 -4.93
N THR A 68 -2.28 -0.89 -4.65
CA THR A 68 -1.53 -1.11 -3.42
C THR A 68 -1.80 -0.07 -2.33
N ILE A 69 -2.57 0.98 -2.63
CA ILE A 69 -2.90 2.03 -1.66
C ILE A 69 -3.74 1.44 -0.53
N ARG A 70 -3.31 1.71 0.70
CA ARG A 70 -4.05 1.37 1.94
C ARG A 70 -4.19 2.61 2.77
N VAL A 71 -5.38 2.82 3.31
CA VAL A 71 -5.71 3.99 4.10
C VAL A 71 -6.25 3.57 5.45
N GLY A 72 -5.60 4.07 6.49
CA GLY A 72 -6.03 3.92 7.86
C GLY A 72 -6.24 5.28 8.53
N VAL A 73 -7.20 5.38 9.42
CA VAL A 73 -7.45 6.60 10.16
C VAL A 73 -7.36 6.33 11.66
N ARG A 74 -6.47 7.04 12.33
CA ARG A 74 -6.36 7.06 13.79
C ARG A 74 -7.15 8.24 14.36
N GLU A 75 -7.72 8.06 15.54
CA GLU A 75 -8.48 9.10 16.24
C GLU A 75 -7.63 10.36 16.48
N ASN A 76 -6.38 10.18 16.84
CA ASN A 76 -5.41 11.26 17.08
C ASN A 76 -3.97 10.71 17.02
N ASN A 77 -2.99 11.59 17.13
CA ASN A 77 -1.57 11.24 17.05
C ASN A 77 -1.07 10.28 18.14
N SER A 78 -1.76 10.18 19.26
CA SER A 78 -1.41 9.25 20.36
C SER A 78 -2.09 7.89 20.23
N SER A 79 -3.05 7.75 19.32
CA SER A 79 -3.77 6.49 19.09
C SER A 79 -2.88 5.50 18.36
N THR A 80 -2.84 4.27 18.86
CA THR A 80 -2.18 3.13 18.22
C THR A 80 -3.15 2.26 17.41
N THR A 81 -4.45 2.52 17.53
CA THR A 81 -5.49 1.81 16.80
C THR A 81 -5.89 2.63 15.58
N SER A 82 -5.87 1.99 14.43
CA SER A 82 -6.29 2.57 13.15
C SER A 82 -7.55 1.89 12.65
N THR A 83 -8.47 2.68 12.11
CA THR A 83 -9.66 2.20 11.41
C THR A 83 -9.34 2.14 9.92
N GLU A 84 -9.49 0.98 9.32
CA GLU A 84 -9.29 0.80 7.88
C GLU A 84 -10.41 1.48 7.08
N TYR A 85 -10.02 2.23 6.03
CA TYR A 85 -10.92 2.81 5.03
C TYR A 85 -10.79 2.03 3.73
N LYS A 86 -11.89 1.85 3.02
CA LYS A 86 -11.95 1.04 1.80
C LYS A 86 -12.06 1.90 0.56
N LEU A 87 -11.30 1.54 -0.47
CA LEU A 87 -11.45 2.15 -1.80
C LEU A 87 -12.82 1.81 -2.39
N VAL A 88 -13.47 2.81 -2.92
CA VAL A 88 -14.70 2.65 -3.70
C VAL A 88 -14.59 3.43 -5.02
N ASP A 89 -15.12 2.88 -6.08
CA ASP A 89 -15.20 3.46 -7.44
C ASP A 89 -16.55 4.12 -7.69
N ASN A 90 -17.55 3.85 -6.83
CA ASN A 90 -18.86 4.47 -6.91
C ASN A 90 -19.49 4.59 -5.51
N ILE A 91 -20.48 5.43 -5.40
CA ILE A 91 -21.17 5.75 -4.13
C ILE A 91 -22.42 4.89 -3.88
N ILE A 92 -22.71 3.91 -4.73
CA ILE A 92 -23.92 3.07 -4.57
C ILE A 92 -23.75 2.22 -3.30
N GLY A 93 -24.71 2.35 -2.38
CA GLY A 93 -24.70 1.65 -1.10
C GLY A 93 -23.80 2.29 -0.02
N VAL A 94 -23.14 3.40 -0.32
CA VAL A 94 -22.37 4.16 0.68
C VAL A 94 -23.36 4.94 1.58
N THR A 95 -23.13 4.83 2.89
CA THR A 95 -23.90 5.57 3.92
C THR A 95 -23.03 6.66 4.54
N SER A 96 -23.62 7.54 5.32
CA SER A 96 -22.90 8.60 6.06
C SER A 96 -21.86 8.09 7.06
N THR A 97 -21.89 6.81 7.41
CA THR A 97 -20.97 6.17 8.36
C THR A 97 -20.00 5.17 7.70
N SER A 98 -20.03 5.07 6.38
CA SER A 98 -19.13 4.16 5.66
C SER A 98 -17.70 4.71 5.64
N ASN A 99 -16.75 3.94 6.12
CA ASN A 99 -15.32 4.27 6.09
C ASN A 99 -14.76 3.99 4.70
N ILE A 100 -14.84 4.99 3.83
CA ILE A 100 -14.47 4.88 2.42
C ILE A 100 -13.54 6.02 1.98
N TYR A 101 -12.79 5.75 0.94
CA TYR A 101 -12.07 6.77 0.18
C TYR A 101 -12.19 6.53 -1.32
N LEU A 102 -11.94 7.59 -2.08
CA LEU A 102 -11.79 7.55 -3.54
C LEU A 102 -10.38 8.02 -3.90
N ILE A 103 -9.92 7.62 -5.08
CA ILE A 103 -8.67 8.08 -5.65
C ILE A 103 -9.00 8.96 -6.86
N GLN A 104 -8.39 10.13 -6.91
CA GLN A 104 -8.47 11.04 -8.05
C GLN A 104 -7.06 11.36 -8.53
N GLU A 105 -6.82 11.24 -9.83
CA GLU A 105 -5.59 11.69 -10.45
C GLU A 105 -5.56 13.22 -10.54
N THR A 106 -4.40 13.81 -10.29
CA THR A 106 -4.15 15.24 -10.41
C THR A 106 -3.39 15.55 -11.70
N THR A 107 -3.37 16.83 -12.11
CA THR A 107 -2.67 17.27 -13.33
C THR A 107 -1.16 17.03 -13.34
N ASP A 108 -0.56 16.74 -12.19
CA ASP A 108 0.88 16.50 -12.03
C ASP A 108 1.22 14.99 -11.94
N GLU A 109 0.36 14.10 -12.48
CA GLU A 109 0.52 12.64 -12.42
C GLU A 109 0.64 12.10 -10.99
N LYS A 110 0.00 12.78 -10.04
CA LYS A 110 -0.09 12.36 -8.64
C LYS A 110 -1.52 11.96 -8.33
N TYR A 111 -1.69 11.31 -7.20
CA TYR A 111 -2.99 10.88 -6.73
C TYR A 111 -3.39 11.67 -5.49
N GLU A 112 -4.65 12.06 -5.46
CA GLU A 112 -5.33 12.66 -4.31
C GLU A 112 -6.31 11.68 -3.72
N ILE A 113 -6.27 11.52 -2.41
CA ILE A 113 -7.22 10.69 -1.67
C ILE A 113 -8.37 11.59 -1.21
N LEU A 114 -9.60 11.20 -1.54
CA LEU A 114 -10.82 11.91 -1.18
C LEU A 114 -11.61 11.09 -0.17
N PHE A 115 -12.07 11.74 0.89
CA PHE A 115 -12.87 11.13 1.95
C PHE A 115 -14.33 11.55 1.87
N GLY A 116 -15.17 10.86 2.61
CA GLY A 116 -16.58 11.21 2.75
C GLY A 116 -16.81 12.58 3.41
N ASP A 117 -17.96 13.15 3.16
CA ASP A 117 -18.41 14.46 3.67
C ASP A 117 -19.40 14.36 4.83
N GLY A 118 -19.72 13.12 5.28
CA GLY A 118 -20.75 12.84 6.30
C GLY A 118 -22.16 12.65 5.72
N ILE A 119 -22.30 12.74 4.40
CA ILE A 119 -23.52 12.37 3.65
C ILE A 119 -23.19 11.10 2.85
N PHE A 120 -22.11 11.13 2.07
CA PHE A 120 -21.55 10.01 1.33
C PHE A 120 -20.20 9.63 1.93
N GLY A 121 -20.21 8.64 2.83
CA GLY A 121 -19.04 8.24 3.58
C GLY A 121 -18.82 9.05 4.86
N SER A 122 -18.07 8.45 5.78
CA SER A 122 -17.72 9.07 7.06
C SER A 122 -16.83 10.29 6.84
N LYS A 123 -17.22 11.42 7.46
CA LYS A 123 -16.36 12.61 7.51
C LYS A 123 -15.25 12.41 8.53
N LEU A 124 -14.07 12.88 8.21
CA LEU A 124 -12.94 12.92 9.15
C LEU A 124 -13.13 14.05 10.15
N ASP A 125 -12.77 13.80 11.41
CA ASP A 125 -12.84 14.78 12.49
C ASP A 125 -11.51 15.52 12.63
N ASN A 126 -11.59 16.74 13.15
CA ASN A 126 -10.39 17.53 13.47
C ASN A 126 -9.47 16.80 14.43
N GLY A 127 -8.18 16.71 14.09
CA GLY A 127 -7.18 15.98 14.86
C GLY A 127 -7.05 14.51 14.51
N ASN A 128 -7.92 13.95 13.64
CA ASN A 128 -7.68 12.63 13.08
C ASN A 128 -6.34 12.60 12.34
N VAL A 129 -5.72 11.44 12.32
CA VAL A 129 -4.49 11.18 11.58
C VAL A 129 -4.75 10.14 10.52
N VAL A 130 -4.51 10.51 9.29
CA VAL A 130 -4.67 9.65 8.11
C VAL A 130 -3.31 9.08 7.74
N ASP A 131 -3.16 7.78 7.89
CA ASP A 131 -1.98 7.01 7.47
C ASP A 131 -2.26 6.39 6.11
N ILE A 132 -1.42 6.68 5.14
CA ILE A 132 -1.55 6.14 3.78
C ILE A 132 -0.27 5.41 3.42
N SER A 133 -0.38 4.14 3.07
CA SER A 133 0.73 3.36 2.52
C SER A 133 0.46 2.97 1.08
N TYR A 134 1.53 2.83 0.30
CA TYR A 134 1.47 2.49 -1.12
C TYR A 134 2.82 1.98 -1.62
N ILE A 135 2.82 1.39 -2.81
CA ILE A 135 4.04 0.98 -3.49
C ILE A 135 4.29 1.91 -4.68
N LYS A 136 5.48 2.50 -4.70
CA LYS A 136 6.00 3.23 -5.85
C LYS A 136 6.73 2.26 -6.76
N THR A 137 6.21 2.05 -7.97
CA THR A 137 6.72 1.10 -8.95
C THR A 137 7.65 1.74 -9.99
N GLU A 138 8.46 0.92 -10.66
CA GLU A 138 9.26 1.26 -11.83
C GLU A 138 8.53 0.90 -13.14
N GLY A 139 7.23 0.60 -13.04
CA GLY A 139 6.38 0.26 -14.17
C GLY A 139 6.88 -0.96 -14.95
N LYS A 140 6.82 -0.89 -16.28
CA LYS A 140 7.23 -2.01 -17.16
C LYS A 140 8.69 -2.45 -17.01
N ASN A 141 9.56 -1.60 -16.48
CA ASN A 141 10.97 -1.93 -16.30
C ASN A 141 11.19 -3.08 -15.31
N GLY A 142 10.27 -3.26 -14.38
CA GLY A 142 10.28 -4.35 -13.40
C GLY A 142 9.76 -5.69 -13.93
N ASN A 143 9.28 -5.78 -15.18
CA ASN A 143 8.76 -7.01 -15.74
C ASN A 143 9.88 -8.00 -16.09
N GLY A 144 9.58 -9.30 -15.95
CA GLY A 144 10.48 -10.39 -16.34
C GLY A 144 11.42 -10.90 -15.23
N VAL A 145 11.31 -10.40 -14.00
CA VAL A 145 12.05 -10.96 -12.88
C VAL A 145 11.48 -12.34 -12.53
N SER A 146 12.27 -13.38 -12.76
CA SER A 146 11.88 -14.79 -12.54
C SER A 146 12.50 -15.42 -11.30
N ARG A 147 13.42 -14.71 -10.63
CA ARG A 147 14.07 -15.16 -9.41
C ARG A 147 14.17 -14.01 -8.44
N VAL A 148 13.80 -14.25 -7.20
CA VAL A 148 13.93 -13.27 -6.13
C VAL A 148 14.65 -13.89 -4.94
N GLN A 149 15.35 -13.05 -4.19
CA GLN A 149 15.96 -13.39 -2.91
C GLN A 149 15.14 -12.74 -1.81
N PHE A 150 14.72 -13.52 -0.82
CA PHE A 150 14.02 -13.00 0.35
C PHE A 150 14.96 -12.11 1.18
N THR A 151 14.46 -10.93 1.53
CA THR A 151 15.15 -9.94 2.36
C THR A 151 14.23 -9.35 3.45
N GLY A 152 13.03 -9.91 3.58
CA GLY A 152 12.03 -9.44 4.53
C GLY A 152 12.33 -9.87 5.96
N ILE A 153 11.44 -9.45 6.85
CA ILE A 153 11.48 -9.79 8.27
C ILE A 153 10.32 -10.74 8.56
N ILE A 154 10.59 -11.81 9.29
CA ILE A 154 9.57 -12.71 9.82
C ILE A 154 9.50 -12.49 11.33
N THR A 155 8.28 -12.28 11.84
CA THR A 155 8.02 -12.11 13.26
C THR A 155 7.11 -13.22 13.78
N ASN A 156 7.33 -13.64 15.03
CA ASN A 156 6.46 -14.58 15.73
C ASN A 156 5.22 -13.88 16.33
N GLU A 157 4.36 -14.64 16.99
CA GLU A 157 3.11 -14.14 17.62
C GLU A 157 3.38 -13.08 18.70
N ASP A 158 4.50 -13.17 19.38
CA ASP A 158 4.91 -12.21 20.44
C ASP A 158 5.54 -10.93 19.85
N GLY A 159 5.65 -10.82 18.51
CA GLY A 159 6.27 -9.70 17.82
C GLY A 159 7.79 -9.75 17.76
N GLY A 160 8.40 -10.82 18.26
CA GLY A 160 9.86 -11.06 18.16
C GLY A 160 10.28 -11.40 16.73
N THR A 161 11.47 -10.92 16.33
CA THR A 161 12.05 -11.26 15.01
C THR A 161 12.68 -12.65 15.04
N GLU A 162 12.28 -13.48 14.08
CA GLU A 162 12.88 -14.79 13.88
C GLU A 162 14.19 -14.67 13.09
N THR A 163 15.31 -15.14 13.69
CA THR A 163 16.64 -14.99 13.11
C THR A 163 17.23 -16.29 12.58
N ASN A 164 16.77 -17.44 13.07
CA ASN A 164 17.28 -18.77 12.67
C ASN A 164 16.32 -19.47 11.72
N ILE A 165 15.99 -18.81 10.62
CA ILE A 165 15.06 -19.34 9.62
C ILE A 165 15.78 -19.57 8.30
N THR A 166 15.38 -20.63 7.60
CA THR A 166 15.65 -20.78 6.18
C THR A 166 14.39 -20.36 5.43
N SER A 167 14.47 -19.25 4.72
CA SER A 167 13.34 -18.74 3.92
C SER A 167 13.65 -18.88 2.43
N ALA A 168 12.62 -19.19 1.66
CA ALA A 168 12.67 -19.21 0.21
C ALA A 168 11.41 -18.56 -0.35
N VAL A 169 11.59 -17.64 -1.30
CA VAL A 169 10.50 -17.11 -2.13
C VAL A 169 10.73 -17.61 -3.54
N THR A 170 9.77 -18.37 -4.07
CA THR A 170 9.84 -18.90 -5.43
C THR A 170 8.69 -18.30 -6.23
N PRO A 171 8.96 -17.40 -7.17
CA PRO A 171 7.93 -16.88 -8.06
C PRO A 171 7.29 -18.02 -8.85
N GLN A 172 5.96 -18.05 -8.91
CA GLN A 172 5.24 -18.99 -9.76
C GLN A 172 5.34 -18.58 -11.24
N TYR A 173 5.39 -17.28 -11.48
CA TYR A 173 5.54 -16.64 -12.79
C TYR A 173 6.56 -15.51 -12.69
N PRO A 174 7.23 -15.12 -13.78
CA PRO A 174 8.00 -13.89 -13.82
C PRO A 174 7.10 -12.69 -13.49
N SER A 175 7.69 -11.61 -12.96
CA SER A 175 6.96 -10.36 -12.74
C SER A 175 6.37 -9.86 -14.07
N GLU A 176 5.13 -9.42 -14.01
CA GLU A 176 4.34 -8.98 -15.18
C GLU A 176 3.39 -7.85 -14.79
N ASN A 177 2.63 -7.33 -15.76
CA ASN A 177 1.62 -6.28 -15.59
C ASN A 177 2.16 -4.92 -15.15
N GLY A 178 3.49 -4.71 -15.14
CA GLY A 178 4.03 -3.37 -15.07
C GLY A 178 3.81 -2.65 -16.40
N ASP A 179 3.27 -1.43 -16.36
CA ASP A 179 3.04 -0.59 -17.53
C ASP A 179 3.63 0.81 -17.30
N ASP A 180 3.71 1.60 -18.36
CA ASP A 180 4.07 3.01 -18.24
C ASP A 180 2.91 3.81 -17.66
N ILE A 181 3.22 4.94 -17.03
CA ILE A 181 2.21 5.91 -16.63
C ILE A 181 1.49 6.39 -17.89
N GLU A 182 0.16 6.30 -17.90
CA GLU A 182 -0.63 6.79 -19.03
C GLU A 182 -0.42 8.30 -19.21
N ASP A 183 -0.09 8.72 -20.43
CA ASP A 183 0.01 10.16 -20.75
C ASP A 183 -1.42 10.69 -20.95
N LEU A 184 -1.83 11.62 -20.09
CA LEU A 184 -3.13 12.31 -20.16
C LEU A 184 -3.32 13.16 -21.44
N ARG A 185 -2.44 13.05 -22.44
CA ARG A 185 -2.48 13.81 -23.68
C ARG A 185 -3.13 13.07 -24.85
N SER A 186 -4.17 12.31 -24.59
CA SER A 186 -4.98 11.76 -25.69
C SER A 186 -6.36 12.39 -25.77
#